data_fdf0f072109ea8a8cb37c0bb55d5db83
#
_entry.id   fdf0f072109ea8a8cb37c0bb55d5db83
#
_cell.length_a   1.000
_cell.length_b   1.000
_cell.length_c   1.000
_cell.angle_alpha   90.00
_cell.angle_beta   90.00
_cell.angle_gamma   90.00
#
_symmetry.space_group_name_H-M   'P 1'
#
loop_
_entity.id
_entity.type
_entity.pdbx_description
1 polymer ?
#
loop_
_entity_poly.entity_id
_entity_poly.type
_entity_poly.pdbx_seq_one_letter_code
_entity_poly.pdbx_strand_id
1 'polypeptide(L)'
;MGKDKVLDSGNKKKVKSLEFRVKSFKIIFYLIAFSLLTSCALPKIVILDDPLSPEEHINLGVAYEKKGEIDNALKEDRLASKKLPLAYLYMGNIYFQKNDFDEAESAYKKAIEKEPSNSDAYNNLAWLYYTKKENLNEAEELALKAIELNPSKKEIYQDTLEKIRALKGQK
;
A
#
# COMPACT_ATOMS: atom_id res chain seq x y z
N MET A 1 -2.69 91.71 -18.08
CA MET A 1 -1.87 90.52 -18.27
C MET A 1 -1.47 89.98 -16.90
N GLY A 2 -2.24 89.05 -16.29
CA GLY A 2 -1.86 88.57 -14.95
C GLY A 2 -2.78 87.52 -14.31
N LYS A 3 -3.85 87.04 -14.97
CA LYS A 3 -4.79 86.07 -14.33
C LYS A 3 -4.62 84.61 -14.76
N ASP A 4 -3.93 84.31 -15.84
CA ASP A 4 -3.88 82.95 -16.38
C ASP A 4 -2.79 82.07 -15.73
N LYS A 5 -1.76 82.63 -15.08
CA LYS A 5 -0.68 81.89 -14.44
C LYS A 5 -1.04 81.30 -13.08
N VAL A 6 -2.02 81.82 -12.35
CA VAL A 6 -2.36 81.37 -11.00
C VAL A 6 -3.28 80.13 -11.01
N LEU A 7 -4.11 79.99 -12.04
CA LEU A 7 -4.98 78.84 -12.23
C LEU A 7 -4.23 77.53 -12.57
N ASP A 8 -3.11 77.63 -13.31
CA ASP A 8 -2.29 76.49 -13.73
C ASP A 8 -1.50 75.87 -12.55
N SER A 9 -1.02 76.68 -11.59
CA SER A 9 -0.23 76.18 -10.47
C SER A 9 -1.05 75.39 -9.49
N GLY A 10 -2.33 75.76 -9.26
CA GLY A 10 -3.24 75.05 -8.38
C GLY A 10 -3.67 73.67 -8.94
N ASN A 11 -3.88 73.62 -10.25
CA ASN A 11 -4.26 72.39 -10.92
C ASN A 11 -3.11 71.36 -10.98
N LYS A 12 -1.87 71.78 -11.21
CA LYS A 12 -0.66 70.96 -11.17
C LYS A 12 -0.40 70.35 -9.78
N LYS A 13 -0.65 71.11 -8.72
CA LYS A 13 -0.53 70.59 -7.33
C LYS A 13 -1.59 69.54 -7.05
N LYS A 14 -2.83 69.74 -7.51
CA LYS A 14 -3.94 68.80 -7.34
C LYS A 14 -3.69 67.49 -8.10
N VAL A 15 -3.19 67.55 -9.33
CA VAL A 15 -2.82 66.36 -10.13
C VAL A 15 -1.69 65.60 -9.49
N LYS A 16 -0.61 66.23 -9.05
CA LYS A 16 0.50 65.57 -8.33
C LYS A 16 0.04 64.87 -7.03
N SER A 17 -0.87 65.52 -6.29
CA SER A 17 -1.48 64.91 -5.07
C SER A 17 -2.31 63.68 -5.40
N LEU A 18 -3.07 63.69 -6.50
CA LEU A 18 -3.84 62.54 -6.98
C LEU A 18 -2.95 61.41 -7.45
N GLU A 19 -1.91 61.72 -8.22
CA GLU A 19 -0.92 60.70 -8.65
C GLU A 19 -0.22 60.04 -7.47
N PHE A 20 0.17 60.81 -6.46
CA PHE A 20 0.78 60.28 -5.24
C PHE A 20 -0.20 59.35 -4.49
N ARG A 21 -1.47 59.73 -4.35
CA ARG A 21 -2.50 58.89 -3.73
C ARG A 21 -2.73 57.59 -4.51
N VAL A 22 -2.80 57.66 -5.84
CA VAL A 22 -2.96 56.47 -6.69
C VAL A 22 -1.75 55.53 -6.58
N LYS A 23 -0.51 56.04 -6.57
CA LYS A 23 0.70 55.22 -6.35
C LYS A 23 0.70 54.58 -4.99
N SER A 24 0.35 55.32 -3.95
CA SER A 24 0.27 54.77 -2.58
C SER A 24 -0.80 53.68 -2.49
N PHE A 25 -1.96 53.85 -3.14
CA PHE A 25 -3.03 52.85 -3.13
C PHE A 25 -2.61 51.56 -3.87
N LYS A 26 -1.86 51.67 -4.97
CA LYS A 26 -1.32 50.52 -5.69
C LYS A 26 -0.31 49.76 -4.82
N ILE A 27 0.58 50.44 -4.12
CA ILE A 27 1.56 49.81 -3.22
C ILE A 27 0.86 49.08 -2.07
N ILE A 28 -0.14 49.69 -1.44
CA ILE A 28 -0.94 49.06 -0.39
C ILE A 28 -1.67 47.83 -0.93
N PHE A 29 -2.26 47.91 -2.13
CA PHE A 29 -2.91 46.76 -2.77
C PHE A 29 -1.96 45.59 -3.02
N TYR A 30 -0.73 45.88 -3.53
CA TYR A 30 0.29 44.85 -3.74
C TYR A 30 0.77 44.24 -2.41
N LEU A 31 0.88 45.03 -1.35
CA LEU A 31 1.27 44.50 -0.02
C LEU A 31 0.19 43.64 0.56
N ILE A 32 -1.09 43.98 0.39
CA ILE A 32 -2.22 43.16 0.82
C ILE A 32 -2.30 41.88 -0.02
N ALA A 33 -2.15 41.97 -1.34
CA ALA A 33 -2.13 40.80 -2.23
C ALA A 33 -0.97 39.87 -1.91
N PHE A 34 0.22 40.42 -1.60
CA PHE A 34 1.39 39.62 -1.20
C PHE A 34 1.18 38.96 0.17
N SER A 35 0.57 39.66 1.15
CA SER A 35 0.27 39.07 2.47
C SER A 35 -0.78 37.94 2.38
N LEU A 36 -1.74 38.02 1.45
CA LEU A 36 -2.71 36.98 1.18
C LEU A 36 -2.06 35.75 0.52
N LEU A 37 -1.02 35.93 -0.30
CA LEU A 37 -0.29 34.83 -0.92
C LEU A 37 0.65 34.10 0.05
N THR A 38 1.17 34.78 1.08
CA THR A 38 2.03 34.17 2.11
C THR A 38 1.26 33.50 3.24
N SER A 39 -0.07 33.79 3.35
CA SER A 39 -0.94 33.21 4.38
C SER A 39 -1.56 31.85 3.98
N CYS A 40 -1.28 31.34 2.79
CA CYS A 40 -1.57 29.93 2.46
C CYS A 40 -0.52 29.02 3.10
N ALA A 41 -0.56 28.89 4.42
CA ALA A 41 -0.06 27.70 5.06
C ALA A 41 -0.94 26.56 4.55
N LEU A 42 -0.43 25.79 3.57
CA LEU A 42 -1.08 24.55 3.17
C LEU A 42 -1.36 23.75 4.44
N PRO A 43 -2.59 23.29 4.68
CA PRO A 43 -2.86 22.47 5.83
C PRO A 43 -1.86 21.31 5.77
N LYS A 44 -1.05 21.16 6.83
CA LYS A 44 -0.17 20.00 6.97
C LYS A 44 -1.10 18.79 6.93
N ILE A 45 -1.09 18.07 5.79
CA ILE A 45 -1.81 16.82 5.68
C ILE A 45 -1.15 15.91 6.71
N VAL A 46 -1.76 15.78 7.86
CA VAL A 46 -1.41 14.76 8.84
C VAL A 46 -1.91 13.47 8.20
N ILE A 47 -1.02 12.73 7.59
CA ILE A 47 -1.30 11.34 7.24
C ILE A 47 -1.48 10.67 8.61
N LEU A 48 -2.73 10.40 8.97
CA LEU A 48 -3.02 9.57 10.13
C LEU A 48 -2.37 8.21 9.84
N ASP A 49 -1.44 7.82 10.69
CA ASP A 49 -0.93 6.46 10.67
C ASP A 49 -2.11 5.50 10.77
N ASP A 50 -2.01 4.38 10.07
CA ASP A 50 -3.03 3.35 10.13
C ASP A 50 -3.19 2.91 11.58
N PRO A 51 -4.39 3.02 12.16
CA PRO A 51 -4.60 2.71 13.57
C PRO A 51 -4.52 1.22 13.89
N LEU A 52 -4.60 0.35 12.86
CA LEU A 52 -4.56 -1.10 13.03
C LEU A 52 -3.12 -1.62 13.06
N SER A 53 -2.87 -2.57 13.93
CA SER A 53 -1.65 -3.37 13.91
C SER A 53 -1.64 -4.33 12.72
N PRO A 54 -0.48 -4.86 12.30
CA PRO A 54 -0.41 -5.86 11.24
C PRO A 54 -1.25 -7.11 11.54
N GLU A 55 -1.31 -7.52 12.80
CA GLU A 55 -2.12 -8.67 13.25
C GLU A 55 -3.62 -8.38 13.16
N GLU A 56 -4.04 -7.15 13.47
CA GLU A 56 -5.43 -6.72 13.32
C GLU A 56 -5.85 -6.68 11.85
N HIS A 57 -4.96 -6.25 10.95
CA HIS A 57 -5.18 -6.35 9.52
C HIS A 57 -5.36 -7.81 9.06
N ILE A 58 -4.53 -8.76 9.51
CA ILE A 58 -4.73 -10.18 9.21
C ILE A 58 -6.10 -10.66 9.70
N ASN A 59 -6.45 -10.34 10.95
CA ASN A 59 -7.75 -10.75 11.51
C ASN A 59 -8.93 -10.19 10.71
N LEU A 60 -8.81 -8.94 10.26
CA LEU A 60 -9.82 -8.29 9.42
C LEU A 60 -9.85 -8.93 8.02
N GLY A 61 -8.70 -9.25 7.44
CA GLY A 61 -8.57 -9.98 6.18
C GLY A 61 -9.29 -11.33 6.24
N VAL A 62 -9.02 -12.13 7.27
CA VAL A 62 -9.71 -13.42 7.51
C VAL A 62 -11.23 -13.23 7.69
N ALA A 63 -11.67 -12.16 8.33
CA ALA A 63 -13.09 -11.86 8.47
C ALA A 63 -13.76 -11.53 7.13
N TYR A 64 -13.08 -10.77 6.26
CA TYR A 64 -13.54 -10.50 4.90
C TYR A 64 -13.56 -11.75 4.01
N GLU A 65 -12.52 -12.61 4.11
CA GLU A 65 -12.47 -13.88 3.40
C GLU A 65 -13.67 -14.76 3.74
N LYS A 66 -14.00 -14.92 5.04
CA LYS A 66 -15.17 -15.67 5.51
C LYS A 66 -16.51 -15.12 4.99
N LYS A 67 -16.57 -13.83 4.66
CA LYS A 67 -17.75 -13.20 4.05
C LYS A 67 -17.75 -13.30 2.52
N GLY A 68 -16.69 -13.82 1.93
CA GLY A 68 -16.51 -13.83 0.47
C GLY A 68 -16.07 -12.48 -0.11
N GLU A 69 -15.69 -11.51 0.73
CA GLU A 69 -15.22 -10.19 0.32
C GLU A 69 -13.71 -10.22 0.01
N ILE A 70 -13.35 -10.99 -1.00
CA ILE A 70 -11.96 -11.38 -1.30
C ILE A 70 -11.04 -10.18 -1.58
N ASP A 71 -11.52 -9.17 -2.30
CA ASP A 71 -10.70 -7.98 -2.61
C ASP A 71 -10.41 -7.14 -1.34
N ASN A 72 -11.37 -7.08 -0.40
CA ASN A 72 -11.17 -6.46 0.88
C ASN A 72 -10.16 -7.27 1.73
N ALA A 73 -10.26 -8.60 1.74
CA ALA A 73 -9.29 -9.46 2.41
C ALA A 73 -7.86 -9.22 1.90
N LEU A 74 -7.65 -9.25 0.57
CA LEU A 74 -6.34 -8.97 -0.04
C LEU A 74 -5.81 -7.58 0.28
N LYS A 75 -6.69 -6.58 0.40
CA LYS A 75 -6.29 -5.23 0.78
C LYS A 75 -5.73 -5.19 2.19
N GLU A 76 -6.41 -5.83 3.13
CA GLU A 76 -5.96 -5.88 4.52
C GLU A 76 -4.65 -6.67 4.66
N ASP A 77 -4.53 -7.84 4.02
CA ASP A 77 -3.30 -8.62 4.03
C ASP A 77 -2.11 -7.86 3.42
N ARG A 78 -2.34 -7.04 2.39
CA ARG A 78 -1.30 -6.15 1.84
C ARG A 78 -0.86 -5.08 2.83
N LEU A 79 -1.76 -4.55 3.64
CA LEU A 79 -1.40 -3.60 4.70
C LEU A 79 -0.56 -4.29 5.77
N ALA A 80 -0.96 -5.49 6.20
CA ALA A 80 -0.22 -6.31 7.15
C ALA A 80 1.18 -6.68 6.63
N SER A 81 1.31 -7.03 5.34
CA SER A 81 2.56 -7.54 4.74
C SER A 81 3.72 -6.55 4.77
N LYS A 82 3.45 -5.27 5.01
CA LYS A 82 4.49 -4.23 5.18
C LYS A 82 5.36 -4.47 6.42
N LYS A 83 4.80 -5.13 7.44
CA LYS A 83 5.47 -5.35 8.73
C LYS A 83 5.43 -6.81 9.20
N LEU A 84 4.49 -7.61 8.70
CA LEU A 84 4.26 -8.99 9.13
C LEU A 84 4.39 -9.96 7.94
N PRO A 85 5.49 -10.75 7.85
CA PRO A 85 5.70 -11.71 6.76
C PRO A 85 4.58 -12.74 6.58
N LEU A 86 3.94 -13.14 7.68
CA LEU A 86 2.82 -14.08 7.68
C LEU A 86 1.69 -13.69 6.72
N ALA A 87 1.50 -12.40 6.47
CA ALA A 87 0.48 -11.91 5.55
C ALA A 87 0.65 -12.45 4.12
N TYR A 88 1.88 -12.72 3.68
CA TYR A 88 2.11 -13.33 2.37
C TYR A 88 1.55 -14.75 2.27
N LEU A 89 1.54 -15.51 3.38
CA LEU A 89 0.90 -16.83 3.42
C LEU A 89 -0.61 -16.69 3.21
N TYR A 90 -1.27 -15.74 3.89
CA TYR A 90 -2.71 -15.49 3.73
C TYR A 90 -3.06 -15.03 2.31
N MET A 91 -2.30 -14.10 1.76
CA MET A 91 -2.45 -13.68 0.35
C MET A 91 -2.33 -14.88 -0.60
N GLY A 92 -1.34 -15.76 -0.39
CA GLY A 92 -1.17 -16.98 -1.17
C GLY A 92 -2.39 -17.91 -1.10
N ASN A 93 -2.97 -18.08 0.08
CA ASN A 93 -4.18 -18.88 0.27
C ASN A 93 -5.37 -18.30 -0.50
N ILE A 94 -5.55 -16.99 -0.44
CA ILE A 94 -6.62 -16.30 -1.18
C ILE A 94 -6.44 -16.45 -2.69
N TYR A 95 -5.23 -16.24 -3.21
CA TYR A 95 -4.96 -16.42 -4.64
C TYR A 95 -5.16 -17.87 -5.08
N PHE A 96 -4.75 -18.84 -4.25
CA PHE A 96 -5.00 -20.26 -4.52
C PHE A 96 -6.50 -20.57 -4.62
N GLN A 97 -7.33 -20.05 -3.71
CA GLN A 97 -8.79 -20.21 -3.74
C GLN A 97 -9.42 -19.61 -5.02
N LYS A 98 -8.84 -18.50 -5.51
CA LYS A 98 -9.26 -17.89 -6.78
C LYS A 98 -8.78 -18.63 -8.01
N ASN A 99 -7.96 -19.66 -7.88
CA ASN A 99 -7.18 -20.31 -8.94
C ASN A 99 -6.20 -19.37 -9.68
N ASP A 100 -5.83 -18.26 -9.05
CA ASP A 100 -4.77 -17.35 -9.51
C ASP A 100 -3.41 -17.94 -9.08
N PHE A 101 -3.02 -19.06 -9.71
CA PHE A 101 -1.93 -19.91 -9.24
C PHE A 101 -0.55 -19.26 -9.33
N ASP A 102 -0.33 -18.37 -10.27
CA ASP A 102 0.95 -17.66 -10.42
C ASP A 102 1.14 -16.63 -9.29
N GLU A 103 0.09 -15.91 -8.93
CA GLU A 103 0.08 -15.01 -7.78
C GLU A 103 0.19 -15.77 -6.46
N ALA A 104 -0.45 -16.94 -6.34
CA ALA A 104 -0.32 -17.81 -5.17
C ALA A 104 1.13 -18.28 -4.99
N GLU A 105 1.76 -18.75 -6.07
CA GLU A 105 3.17 -19.16 -6.07
C GLU A 105 4.09 -18.02 -5.62
N SER A 106 3.91 -16.83 -6.22
CA SER A 106 4.68 -15.63 -5.87
C SER A 106 4.52 -15.28 -4.37
N ALA A 107 3.30 -15.34 -3.86
CA ALA A 107 3.01 -15.03 -2.47
C ALA A 107 3.62 -16.06 -1.50
N TYR A 108 3.50 -17.36 -1.78
CA TYR A 108 4.11 -18.41 -0.94
C TYR A 108 5.63 -18.34 -0.97
N LYS A 109 6.25 -18.13 -2.13
CA LYS A 109 7.71 -17.93 -2.24
C LYS A 109 8.15 -16.72 -1.41
N LYS A 110 7.38 -15.65 -1.42
CA LYS A 110 7.67 -14.46 -0.64
C LYS A 110 7.50 -14.68 0.86
N ALA A 111 6.50 -15.49 1.28
CA ALA A 111 6.36 -15.90 2.67
C ALA A 111 7.60 -16.68 3.13
N ILE A 112 8.10 -17.63 2.34
CA ILE A 112 9.31 -18.41 2.60
C ILE A 112 10.56 -17.51 2.65
N GLU A 113 10.71 -16.59 1.69
CA GLU A 113 11.84 -15.64 1.66
C GLU A 113 11.92 -14.80 2.93
N LYS A 114 10.78 -14.27 3.38
CA LYS A 114 10.70 -13.39 4.56
C LYS A 114 10.72 -14.14 5.89
N GLU A 115 10.19 -15.35 5.92
CA GLU A 115 10.14 -16.20 7.09
C GLU A 115 10.48 -17.65 6.72
N PRO A 116 11.79 -18.01 6.62
CA PRO A 116 12.23 -19.35 6.23
C PRO A 116 11.84 -20.48 7.21
N SER A 117 11.31 -20.14 8.37
CA SER A 117 10.77 -21.07 9.35
C SER A 117 9.28 -21.39 9.18
N ASN A 118 8.59 -20.72 8.25
CA ASN A 118 7.15 -20.86 8.03
C ASN A 118 6.81 -22.17 7.32
N SER A 119 6.63 -23.24 8.09
CA SER A 119 6.33 -24.58 7.57
C SER A 119 5.06 -24.64 6.71
N ASP A 120 4.04 -23.84 7.04
CA ASP A 120 2.79 -23.82 6.28
C ASP A 120 3.01 -23.26 4.88
N ALA A 121 3.88 -22.25 4.72
CA ALA A 121 4.21 -21.70 3.41
C ALA A 121 4.88 -22.74 2.50
N TYR A 122 5.80 -23.54 3.03
CA TYR A 122 6.40 -24.66 2.31
C TYR A 122 5.36 -25.69 1.89
N ASN A 123 4.51 -26.14 2.82
CA ASN A 123 3.48 -27.12 2.50
C ASN A 123 2.48 -26.59 1.46
N ASN A 124 2.06 -25.33 1.57
CA ASN A 124 1.08 -24.75 0.64
C ASN A 124 1.67 -24.55 -0.76
N LEU A 125 2.96 -24.20 -0.87
CA LEU A 125 3.65 -24.17 -2.16
C LEU A 125 3.78 -25.58 -2.76
N ALA A 126 4.08 -26.58 -1.95
CA ALA A 126 4.11 -27.99 -2.37
C ALA A 126 2.72 -28.44 -2.89
N TRP A 127 1.68 -28.09 -2.18
CA TRP A 127 0.30 -28.40 -2.57
C TRP A 127 -0.11 -27.68 -3.87
N LEU A 128 0.32 -26.44 -4.05
CA LEU A 128 0.11 -25.70 -5.29
C LEU A 128 0.73 -26.43 -6.49
N TYR A 129 1.99 -26.85 -6.39
CA TYR A 129 2.67 -27.60 -7.45
C TYR A 129 2.02 -28.95 -7.72
N TYR A 130 1.59 -29.66 -6.67
CA TYR A 130 0.78 -30.87 -6.81
C TYR A 130 -0.51 -30.59 -7.60
N THR A 131 -1.23 -29.52 -7.28
CA THR A 131 -2.49 -29.14 -7.94
C THR A 131 -2.28 -28.81 -9.41
N LYS A 132 -1.22 -28.06 -9.73
CA LYS A 132 -0.81 -27.75 -11.12
C LYS A 132 -0.25 -28.98 -11.85
N LYS A 133 0.12 -30.06 -11.14
CA LYS A 133 0.84 -31.25 -11.65
C LYS A 133 2.21 -30.89 -12.28
N GLU A 134 2.81 -29.83 -11.78
CA GLU A 134 4.09 -29.29 -12.22
C GLU A 134 5.11 -29.36 -11.08
N ASN A 135 6.39 -29.27 -11.40
CA ASN A 135 7.49 -29.19 -10.42
C ASN A 135 7.43 -30.22 -9.29
N LEU A 136 6.95 -31.45 -9.58
CA LEU A 136 6.65 -32.46 -8.54
C LEU A 136 7.89 -32.87 -7.71
N ASN A 137 9.11 -32.75 -8.25
CA ASN A 137 10.33 -33.00 -7.47
C ASN A 137 10.51 -31.90 -6.40
N GLU A 138 10.39 -30.63 -6.79
CA GLU A 138 10.45 -29.50 -5.88
C GLU A 138 9.31 -29.57 -4.84
N ALA A 139 8.10 -29.94 -5.27
CA ALA A 139 6.97 -30.13 -4.38
C ALA A 139 7.27 -31.15 -3.27
N GLU A 140 7.91 -32.28 -3.61
CA GLU A 140 8.32 -33.29 -2.62
C GLU A 140 9.33 -32.73 -1.62
N GLU A 141 10.35 -32.00 -2.09
CA GLU A 141 11.35 -31.37 -1.23
C GLU A 141 10.72 -30.33 -0.28
N LEU A 142 9.79 -29.52 -0.78
CA LEU A 142 9.07 -28.52 0.01
C LEU A 142 8.20 -29.18 1.10
N ALA A 143 7.49 -30.26 0.77
CA ALA A 143 6.69 -30.99 1.74
C ALA A 143 7.56 -31.63 2.83
N LEU A 144 8.70 -32.21 2.48
CA LEU A 144 9.69 -32.72 3.43
C LEU A 144 10.22 -31.59 4.34
N LYS A 145 10.51 -30.43 3.77
CA LYS A 145 10.98 -29.27 4.52
C LYS A 145 9.92 -28.77 5.51
N ALA A 146 8.64 -28.76 5.13
CA ALA A 146 7.55 -28.43 6.03
C ALA A 146 7.49 -29.36 7.25
N ILE A 147 7.66 -30.68 7.04
CA ILE A 147 7.70 -31.70 8.11
C ILE A 147 8.89 -31.47 9.05
N GLU A 148 10.07 -31.18 8.48
CA GLU A 148 11.29 -30.89 9.24
C GLU A 148 11.09 -29.65 10.15
N LEU A 149 10.54 -28.56 9.59
CA LEU A 149 10.36 -27.29 10.28
C LEU A 149 9.31 -27.39 11.41
N ASN A 150 8.25 -28.18 11.21
CA ASN A 150 7.21 -28.32 12.22
C ASN A 150 6.74 -29.78 12.37
N PRO A 151 7.45 -30.59 13.16
CA PRO A 151 7.07 -31.98 13.39
C PRO A 151 5.71 -32.18 14.06
N SER A 152 5.18 -31.16 14.74
CA SER A 152 3.86 -31.26 15.38
C SER A 152 2.71 -31.29 14.38
N LYS A 153 2.93 -30.76 13.16
CA LYS A 153 1.98 -30.80 12.03
C LYS A 153 2.31 -31.92 11.01
N LYS A 154 3.18 -32.87 11.38
CA LYS A 154 3.67 -33.90 10.47
C LYS A 154 2.56 -34.65 9.76
N GLU A 155 1.49 -35.00 10.40
CA GLU A 155 0.38 -35.74 9.80
C GLU A 155 -0.24 -35.00 8.62
N ILE A 156 -0.45 -33.67 8.76
CA ILE A 156 -1.01 -32.82 7.71
C ILE A 156 -0.07 -32.76 6.51
N TYR A 157 1.21 -32.50 6.76
CA TYR A 157 2.20 -32.34 5.69
C TYR A 157 2.54 -33.67 5.03
N GLN A 158 2.42 -34.79 5.76
CA GLN A 158 2.64 -36.12 5.22
C GLN A 158 1.56 -36.51 4.22
N ASP A 159 0.29 -36.12 4.43
CA ASP A 159 -0.77 -36.31 3.45
C ASP A 159 -0.43 -35.62 2.12
N THR A 160 0.07 -34.38 2.19
CA THR A 160 0.55 -33.65 0.99
C THR A 160 1.68 -34.42 0.29
N LEU A 161 2.69 -34.88 1.06
CA LEU A 161 3.83 -35.61 0.54
C LEU A 161 3.41 -36.91 -0.14
N GLU A 162 2.53 -37.68 0.47
CA GLU A 162 2.03 -38.95 -0.08
C GLU A 162 1.28 -38.77 -1.39
N LYS A 163 0.44 -37.73 -1.49
CA LYS A 163 -0.27 -37.38 -2.73
C LYS A 163 0.70 -36.99 -3.85
N ILE A 164 1.74 -36.22 -3.53
CA ILE A 164 2.78 -35.85 -4.50
C ILE A 164 3.50 -37.11 -5.00
N ARG A 165 3.92 -38.00 -4.10
CA ARG A 165 4.60 -39.27 -4.44
C ARG A 165 3.74 -40.18 -5.28
N ALA A 166 2.46 -40.32 -4.92
CA ALA A 166 1.51 -41.12 -5.71
C ALA A 166 1.38 -40.58 -7.13
N LEU A 167 1.31 -39.24 -7.30
CA LEU A 167 1.23 -38.62 -8.62
C LEU A 167 2.54 -38.79 -9.43
N LYS A 168 3.69 -38.76 -8.77
CA LYS A 168 5.01 -39.02 -9.42
C LYS A 168 5.14 -40.45 -9.89
N GLY A 169 4.60 -41.42 -9.14
CA GLY A 169 4.65 -42.84 -9.50
C GLY A 169 3.73 -43.25 -10.66
N GLN A 170 2.83 -42.35 -11.08
CA GLN A 170 1.89 -42.58 -12.20
C GLN A 170 2.44 -42.05 -13.53
N LYS A 171 3.55 -41.32 -13.55
CA LYS A 171 4.23 -40.81 -14.75
C LYS A 171 5.40 -41.69 -15.11
#